data_b7cadbf8383ae0d8814874e64f3fde74
#
_entry.id   b7cadbf8383ae0d8814874e64f3fde74
#
_cell.length_a   1.000
_cell.length_b   1.000
_cell.length_c   1.000
_cell.angle_alpha   90.00
_cell.angle_beta   90.00
_cell.angle_gamma   90.00
#
_symmetry.space_group_name_H-M   'P 1'
#
loop_
_entity.id
_entity.type
_entity.pdbx_description
1 polymer ?
#
loop_
_entity_poly.entity_id
_entity_poly.type
_entity_poly.pdbx_seq_one_letter_code
_entity_poly.pdbx_strand_id
1 'polypeptide(L)'
;MTNEHILTAVAWPYANGPRHIGHVSGFGVPSDIFARYQRMAGNKVLMVSGTDEHGTPIQVQADNEGVTPRELADRNALIIAKDLQDLGLSYDLFTRT
;
A
#
# COMPACT_ATOMS: atom_id res chain seq x y z
N MET A 1 14.48 -19.84 -19.60
CA MET A 1 13.59 -19.16 -18.66
C MET A 1 14.23 -19.04 -17.32
N THR A 2 14.43 -17.84 -16.86
CA THR A 2 15.00 -17.61 -15.55
C THR A 2 13.92 -17.82 -14.48
N ASN A 3 14.26 -18.56 -13.43
CA ASN A 3 13.41 -18.78 -12.29
C ASN A 3 13.94 -17.95 -11.11
N GLU A 4 13.83 -16.64 -11.24
CA GLU A 4 14.35 -15.70 -10.28
C GLU A 4 13.36 -15.43 -9.16
N HIS A 5 13.87 -15.01 -8.01
CA HIS A 5 13.07 -14.48 -6.92
C HIS A 5 13.10 -12.96 -6.99
N ILE A 6 11.93 -12.36 -7.08
CA ILE A 6 11.79 -10.91 -7.24
C ILE A 6 10.98 -10.35 -6.09
N LEU A 7 11.54 -9.36 -5.41
CA LEU A 7 10.85 -8.58 -4.38
C LEU A 7 10.38 -7.27 -4.99
N THR A 8 9.07 -7.06 -4.98
CA THR A 8 8.48 -5.78 -5.36
C THR A 8 8.08 -5.06 -4.08
N ALA A 9 8.94 -4.18 -3.62
CA ALA A 9 8.71 -3.41 -2.40
C ALA A 9 8.09 -2.06 -2.78
N VAL A 10 6.80 -1.95 -2.56
CA VAL A 10 6.03 -0.77 -2.95
C VAL A 10 6.06 0.26 -1.83
N ALA A 11 6.21 1.54 -2.19
CA ALA A 11 6.23 2.63 -1.23
C ALA A 11 5.00 2.60 -0.33
N TRP A 12 5.21 2.79 0.97
CA TRP A 12 4.15 2.71 1.97
C TRP A 12 3.42 4.05 2.10
N PRO A 13 2.12 4.11 1.78
CA PRO A 13 1.35 5.33 1.98
C PRO A 13 1.11 5.62 3.46
N TYR A 14 1.07 6.90 3.80
CA TYR A 14 0.66 7.32 5.13
C TYR A 14 -0.83 7.08 5.34
N ALA A 15 -1.20 6.60 6.52
CA ALA A 15 -2.60 6.32 6.88
C ALA A 15 -3.31 7.58 7.38
N ASN A 16 -3.12 8.71 6.69
CA ASN A 16 -3.71 10.00 7.05
C ASN A 16 -4.99 10.33 6.27
N GLY A 17 -5.39 9.48 5.35
CA GLY A 17 -6.60 9.66 4.56
C GLY A 17 -6.73 8.58 3.50
N PRO A 18 -7.86 8.56 2.78
CA PRO A 18 -8.05 7.62 1.67
C PRO A 18 -7.06 7.90 0.53
N ARG A 19 -6.85 6.88 -0.31
CA ARG A 19 -5.98 7.03 -1.48
C ARG A 19 -6.73 7.73 -2.61
N HIS A 20 -6.02 8.49 -3.41
CA HIS A 20 -6.57 9.14 -4.60
C HIS A 20 -5.90 8.60 -5.85
N ILE A 21 -6.36 9.06 -7.02
CA ILE A 21 -5.89 8.53 -8.31
C ILE A 21 -4.37 8.68 -8.50
N GLY A 22 -3.77 9.71 -7.92
CA GLY A 22 -2.31 9.89 -8.00
C GLY A 22 -1.54 8.79 -7.28
N HIS A 23 -2.05 8.30 -6.16
CA HIS A 23 -1.45 7.15 -5.46
C HIS A 23 -1.59 5.88 -6.29
N VAL A 24 -2.76 5.67 -6.88
CA VAL A 24 -3.06 4.49 -7.66
C VAL A 24 -2.23 4.45 -8.94
N SER A 25 -2.20 5.57 -9.70
CA SER A 25 -1.49 5.64 -10.98
C SER A 25 0.02 5.80 -10.80
N GLY A 26 0.45 6.38 -9.69
CA GLY A 26 1.86 6.66 -9.44
C GLY A 26 2.66 5.44 -9.00
N PHE A 27 2.15 4.68 -8.05
CA PHE A 27 2.89 3.52 -7.55
C PHE A 27 2.07 2.24 -7.45
N GLY A 28 0.75 2.32 -7.22
CA GLY A 28 -0.07 1.13 -7.00
C GLY A 28 -0.19 0.25 -8.23
N VAL A 29 -0.81 0.76 -9.28
CA VAL A 29 -1.04 -0.01 -10.51
C VAL A 29 0.27 -0.37 -11.22
N PRO A 30 1.24 0.56 -11.41
CA PRO A 30 2.50 0.19 -12.06
C PRO A 30 3.24 -0.93 -11.34
N SER A 31 3.29 -0.90 -10.02
CA SER A 31 3.94 -1.96 -9.23
C SER A 31 3.25 -3.30 -9.40
N ASP A 32 1.93 -3.30 -9.44
CA ASP A 32 1.14 -4.51 -9.62
C ASP A 32 1.32 -5.09 -11.02
N ILE A 33 1.35 -4.24 -12.04
CA ILE A 33 1.60 -4.66 -13.42
C ILE A 33 2.97 -5.32 -13.52
N PHE A 34 3.98 -4.71 -12.92
CA PHE A 34 5.33 -5.29 -12.89
C PHE A 34 5.32 -6.66 -12.22
N ALA A 35 4.69 -6.78 -11.06
CA ALA A 35 4.62 -8.04 -10.33
C ALA A 35 3.91 -9.12 -11.14
N ARG A 36 2.78 -8.78 -11.77
CA ARG A 36 2.02 -9.72 -12.61
C ARG A 36 2.82 -10.18 -13.82
N TYR A 37 3.49 -9.25 -14.47
CA TYR A 37 4.36 -9.59 -15.60
C TYR A 37 5.44 -10.58 -15.19
N GLN A 38 6.12 -10.32 -14.08
CA GLN A 38 7.19 -11.21 -13.60
C GLN A 38 6.66 -12.59 -13.22
N ARG A 39 5.46 -12.68 -12.64
CA ARG A 39 4.83 -13.98 -12.36
C ARG A 39 4.54 -14.74 -13.63
N MET A 40 4.04 -14.05 -14.65
CA MET A 40 3.76 -14.66 -15.96
C MET A 40 5.03 -15.10 -16.66
N ALA A 41 6.14 -14.43 -16.42
CA ALA A 41 7.44 -14.81 -16.97
C ALA A 41 8.07 -16.02 -16.24
N GLY A 42 7.42 -16.54 -15.22
CA GLY A 42 7.89 -17.73 -14.51
C GLY A 42 8.74 -17.43 -13.29
N ASN A 43 8.85 -16.18 -12.89
CA ASN A 43 9.60 -15.78 -11.70
C ASN A 43 8.75 -15.89 -10.44
N LYS A 44 9.40 -16.09 -9.30
CA LYS A 44 8.73 -16.06 -8.00
C LYS A 44 8.75 -14.63 -7.47
N VAL A 45 7.56 -14.06 -7.26
CA VAL A 45 7.44 -12.66 -6.89
C VAL A 45 6.82 -12.55 -5.51
N LEU A 46 7.40 -11.69 -4.69
CA LEU A 46 6.83 -11.26 -3.42
C LEU A 46 6.58 -9.77 -3.53
N MET A 47 5.31 -9.38 -3.58
CA MET A 47 4.90 -7.97 -3.65
C MET A 47 4.43 -7.53 -2.27
N VAL A 48 5.12 -6.56 -1.69
CA VAL A 48 4.87 -6.14 -0.31
C VAL A 48 4.70 -4.64 -0.20
N SER A 49 3.83 -4.23 0.71
CA SER A 49 3.67 -2.85 1.13
C SER A 49 2.94 -2.80 2.47
N GLY A 50 2.45 -1.64 2.83
CA GLY A 50 1.69 -1.44 4.05
C GLY A 50 1.35 0.01 4.26
N THR A 51 0.83 0.34 5.44
CA THR A 51 0.54 1.72 5.82
C THR A 51 1.60 2.24 6.78
N ASP A 52 2.10 3.44 6.47
CA ASP A 52 2.99 4.18 7.35
C ASP A 52 2.13 4.96 8.34
N GLU A 53 2.15 4.55 9.61
CA GLU A 53 1.18 5.02 10.60
C GLU A 53 1.77 5.93 11.66
N HIS A 54 3.05 6.22 11.57
CA HIS A 54 3.74 7.09 12.52
C HIS A 54 4.29 8.31 11.80
N GLY A 55 4.31 9.43 12.49
CA GLY A 55 4.92 10.65 11.96
C GLY A 55 3.96 11.81 11.85
N THR A 56 4.49 12.93 11.38
CA THR A 56 3.80 14.22 11.33
C THR A 56 2.51 14.20 10.49
N PRO A 57 2.45 13.55 9.32
CA PRO A 57 1.21 13.54 8.55
C PRO A 57 0.02 12.95 9.30
N ILE A 58 0.26 11.92 10.11
CA ILE A 58 -0.79 11.30 10.93
C ILE A 58 -1.19 12.24 12.05
N GLN A 59 -0.21 12.83 12.73
CA GLN A 59 -0.48 13.73 13.85
C GLN A 59 -1.29 14.96 13.42
N VAL A 60 -0.89 15.59 12.32
CA VAL A 60 -1.57 16.78 11.82
C VAL A 60 -3.01 16.48 11.47
N GLN A 61 -3.25 15.39 10.76
CA GLN A 61 -4.61 15.03 10.37
C GLN A 61 -5.46 14.63 11.59
N ALA A 62 -4.88 13.93 12.54
CA ALA A 62 -5.58 13.57 13.78
C ALA A 62 -6.00 14.81 14.57
N ASP A 63 -5.10 15.79 14.67
CA ASP A 63 -5.41 17.05 15.34
C ASP A 63 -6.53 17.80 14.62
N ASN A 64 -6.54 17.81 13.29
CA ASN A 64 -7.57 18.47 12.50
C ASN A 64 -8.95 17.82 12.70
N GLU A 65 -8.99 16.51 12.90
CA GLU A 65 -10.25 15.79 13.06
C GLU A 65 -10.67 15.63 14.53
N GLY A 66 -9.81 16.00 15.47
CA GLY A 66 -10.10 15.86 16.89
C GLY A 66 -10.09 14.41 17.38
N VAL A 67 -9.31 13.55 16.76
CA VAL A 67 -9.17 12.14 17.13
C VAL A 67 -7.73 11.85 17.52
N THR A 68 -7.47 10.68 18.12
CA THR A 68 -6.11 10.28 18.41
C THR A 68 -5.41 9.79 17.13
N PRO A 69 -4.07 9.90 17.05
CA PRO A 69 -3.33 9.36 15.91
C PRO A 69 -3.63 7.88 15.67
N ARG A 70 -3.78 7.10 16.73
CA ARG A 70 -4.07 5.67 16.60
C ARG A 70 -5.45 5.42 15.98
N GLU A 71 -6.48 6.16 16.42
CA GLU A 71 -7.82 6.05 15.86
C GLU A 71 -7.83 6.40 14.37
N LEU A 72 -7.12 7.46 14.00
CA LEU A 72 -7.00 7.86 12.60
C LEU A 72 -6.32 6.77 11.77
N ALA A 73 -5.19 6.26 12.25
CA ALA A 73 -4.42 5.24 11.56
C ALA A 73 -5.22 3.94 11.41
N ASP A 74 -5.89 3.50 12.47
CA ASP A 74 -6.70 2.29 12.43
C ASP A 74 -7.80 2.39 11.39
N ARG A 75 -8.50 3.51 11.36
CA ARG A 75 -9.60 3.74 10.40
C ARG A 75 -9.07 3.76 8.96
N ASN A 76 -8.04 4.55 8.71
CA ASN A 76 -7.52 4.73 7.35
C ASN A 76 -6.78 3.51 6.84
N ALA A 77 -6.12 2.75 7.69
CA ALA A 77 -5.46 1.52 7.28
C ALA A 77 -6.46 0.53 6.68
N LEU A 78 -7.63 0.39 7.30
CA LEU A 78 -8.69 -0.49 6.79
C LEU A 78 -9.23 0.00 5.45
N ILE A 79 -9.46 1.31 5.32
CA ILE A 79 -9.97 1.91 4.08
C ILE A 79 -8.96 1.71 2.95
N ILE A 80 -7.69 2.01 3.21
CA ILE A 80 -6.63 1.89 2.20
C ILE A 80 -6.47 0.44 1.74
N ALA A 81 -6.39 -0.48 2.67
CA ALA A 81 -6.24 -1.90 2.34
C ALA A 81 -7.41 -2.41 1.49
N LYS A 82 -8.64 -2.02 1.84
CA LYS A 82 -9.81 -2.42 1.10
C LYS A 82 -9.84 -1.81 -0.30
N ASP A 83 -9.52 -0.53 -0.42
CA ASP A 83 -9.54 0.15 -1.71
C ASP A 83 -8.52 -0.45 -2.68
N LEU A 84 -7.32 -0.73 -2.20
CA LEU A 84 -6.29 -1.35 -3.03
C LEU A 84 -6.66 -2.78 -3.42
N GLN A 85 -7.28 -3.52 -2.53
CA GLN A 85 -7.79 -4.86 -2.82
C GLN A 85 -8.91 -4.81 -3.85
N ASP A 86 -9.83 -3.87 -3.72
CA ASP A 86 -10.96 -3.71 -4.65
C ASP A 86 -10.49 -3.35 -6.06
N LEU A 87 -9.36 -2.66 -6.17
CA LEU A 87 -8.72 -2.39 -7.46
C LEU A 87 -7.99 -3.60 -8.03
N GLY A 88 -7.91 -4.69 -7.29
CA GLY A 88 -7.27 -5.90 -7.76
C GLY A 88 -5.75 -5.90 -7.64
N LEU A 89 -5.17 -5.03 -6.83
CA LEU A 89 -3.72 -5.01 -6.62
C LEU A 89 -3.31 -6.26 -5.84
N SER A 90 -2.35 -6.99 -6.36
CA SER A 90 -2.04 -8.36 -5.93
C SER A 90 -0.90 -8.43 -4.91
N TYR A 91 -1.02 -7.68 -3.81
CA TYR A 91 -0.05 -7.75 -2.72
C TYR A 91 -0.03 -9.13 -2.07
N ASP A 92 1.15 -9.66 -1.85
CA ASP A 92 1.34 -10.88 -1.07
C ASP A 92 1.30 -10.58 0.43
N LEU A 93 1.79 -9.41 0.81
CA LEU A 93 1.73 -8.92 2.18
C LEU A 93 1.45 -7.42 2.17
N PHE A 94 0.38 -7.03 2.81
CA PHE A 94 0.06 -5.63 3.05
C PHE A 94 -0.18 -5.47 4.54
N THR A 95 0.73 -4.79 5.22
CA THR A 95 0.75 -4.75 6.67
C THR A 95 0.75 -3.32 7.20
N ARG A 96 1.10 -3.15 8.48
CA ARG A 96 1.06 -1.87 9.17
C ARG A 96 2.37 -1.66 9.93
N THR A 97 2.78 -0.43 10.10
CA THR A 97 3.96 -0.13 10.93
C THR A 97 3.63 -0.04 12.41
#